data_ed534e7f133de03beb30e727efa419b1
#
_entry.id   ed534e7f133de03beb30e727efa419b1
#
_cell.length_a   1.000
_cell.length_b   1.000
_cell.length_c   1.000
_cell.angle_alpha   90.00
_cell.angle_beta   90.00
_cell.angle_gamma   90.00
#
_symmetry.space_group_name_H-M   'P 1'
#
loop_
_entity.id
_entity.type
_entity.pdbx_description
1 polymer ?
#
loop_
_entity_poly.entity_id
_entity_poly.type
_entity_poly.pdbx_seq_one_letter_code
_entity_poly.pdbx_strand_id
1 'polypeptide(L)'
;MAQLDPATIQKIRTEGLEKSQVMDIAFNLTDKSGNRLANSEGYARAAAYAKDALTKNGAVNASIEPWGEFGKGWDLEKMYFAMTAPYYKPLLAWPKSWTAGTNGLKNATVMVVNAKDSITLQAYKGQLKGKIIILDQENIYKQSFKADAERYTEEALAAMEAAAAPAISRTPDTAQQRRMREMQAQRSGPQRVLNLLKAMAIEEGAVAMLTTATRNHDGTIFAQGGGAYKGTDPANFLDLAMSVEDYNTFLRLAKSGTTVKADLDVKTKFHTKDLQGYNVIAEIPGIDPLLKGEVVMIGAHLDSWQSGTGATDNASGSAVMIEAMRIIKAAGISPKRTIRIGLWSAEEEGLLGSRAYVKNTFMDANNQPNAAHQKFSTYFNIDNGTGKIRGIYAQGNTAAAAIFKTWLAPFNDLGAKTVTLSNTGSTDHIAFDGVGLPGFQFIQDPIEYSTRTHHSNMDVYDHLMQEDLKQIATIVATFALNAAQQTNLMPRK
;
A
#
# COMPACT_ATOMS: atom_id res chain seq x y z
N MET A 1 -11.02 1.68 33.43
CA MET A 1 -11.01 1.78 31.97
C MET A 1 -12.37 1.26 31.49
N ALA A 2 -13.10 2.05 30.73
CA ALA A 2 -14.39 1.60 30.22
C ALA A 2 -14.17 0.65 29.04
N GLN A 3 -14.73 -0.53 29.12
CA GLN A 3 -14.89 -1.49 28.03
C GLN A 3 -16.38 -1.51 27.69
N LEU A 4 -16.71 -1.73 26.42
CA LEU A 4 -18.11 -1.96 26.02
C LEU A 4 -18.67 -3.15 26.76
N ASP A 5 -19.94 -3.06 27.15
CA ASP A 5 -20.64 -4.18 27.82
C ASP A 5 -20.80 -5.38 26.88
N PRO A 6 -20.96 -6.59 27.40
CA PRO A 6 -21.06 -7.81 26.60
C PRO A 6 -22.21 -7.80 25.59
N ALA A 7 -23.35 -7.18 25.91
CA ALA A 7 -24.49 -7.12 24.98
C ALA A 7 -24.18 -6.22 23.77
N THR A 8 -23.49 -5.12 24.01
CA THR A 8 -22.99 -4.23 22.92
C THR A 8 -21.98 -4.97 22.05
N ILE A 9 -21.01 -5.68 22.63
CA ILE A 9 -20.02 -6.48 21.89
C ILE A 9 -20.73 -7.55 21.05
N GLN A 10 -21.74 -8.23 21.60
CA GLN A 10 -22.50 -9.24 20.87
C GLN A 10 -23.23 -8.65 19.64
N LYS A 11 -23.84 -7.46 19.76
CA LYS A 11 -24.45 -6.77 18.61
C LYS A 11 -23.43 -6.49 17.51
N ILE A 12 -22.24 -6.00 17.88
CA ILE A 12 -21.15 -5.73 16.94
C ILE A 12 -20.69 -7.02 16.26
N ARG A 13 -20.53 -8.12 17.02
CA ARG A 13 -20.16 -9.44 16.48
C ARG A 13 -21.22 -9.95 15.48
N THR A 14 -22.50 -9.85 15.80
CA THR A 14 -23.58 -10.26 14.90
C THR A 14 -23.55 -9.44 13.60
N GLU A 15 -23.42 -8.12 13.68
CA GLU A 15 -23.37 -7.28 12.48
C GLU A 15 -22.12 -7.53 11.64
N GLY A 16 -20.96 -7.75 12.27
CA GLY A 16 -19.69 -7.91 11.57
C GLY A 16 -19.42 -9.34 11.08
N LEU A 17 -19.80 -10.37 11.85
CA LEU A 17 -19.48 -11.76 11.48
C LEU A 17 -20.59 -12.43 10.67
N GLU A 18 -21.87 -12.11 10.95
CA GLU A 18 -23.02 -12.79 10.35
C GLU A 18 -23.67 -11.99 9.21
N LYS A 19 -23.61 -10.64 9.27
CA LYS A 19 -24.28 -9.74 8.32
C LYS A 19 -23.31 -8.83 7.56
N SER A 20 -22.05 -9.24 7.47
CA SER A 20 -21.00 -8.44 6.87
C SER A 20 -21.23 -8.17 5.38
N GLN A 21 -20.92 -6.95 4.97
CA GLN A 21 -20.92 -6.49 3.58
C GLN A 21 -19.48 -6.26 3.05
N VAL A 22 -18.46 -6.68 3.81
CA VAL A 22 -17.06 -6.34 3.53
C VAL A 22 -16.61 -6.82 2.14
N MET A 23 -17.07 -8.00 1.68
CA MET A 23 -16.72 -8.52 0.35
C MET A 23 -17.39 -7.73 -0.78
N ASP A 24 -18.65 -7.30 -0.63
CA ASP A 24 -19.31 -6.42 -1.60
C ASP A 24 -18.59 -5.06 -1.70
N ILE A 25 -18.17 -4.53 -0.58
CA ILE A 25 -17.37 -3.28 -0.54
C ILE A 25 -16.05 -3.51 -1.27
N ALA A 26 -15.32 -4.58 -0.95
CA ALA A 26 -14.06 -4.94 -1.59
C ALA A 26 -14.21 -5.11 -3.10
N PHE A 27 -15.24 -5.82 -3.58
CA PHE A 27 -15.54 -5.97 -5.01
C PHE A 27 -15.72 -4.63 -5.73
N ASN A 28 -16.39 -3.67 -5.10
CA ASN A 28 -16.57 -2.34 -5.68
C ASN A 28 -15.25 -1.54 -5.72
N LEU A 29 -14.37 -1.73 -4.71
CA LEU A 29 -13.07 -1.08 -4.64
C LEU A 29 -12.02 -1.72 -5.56
N THR A 30 -12.19 -2.99 -5.94
CA THR A 30 -11.26 -3.76 -6.79
C THR A 30 -11.79 -3.90 -8.21
N ASP A 31 -12.59 -4.90 -8.48
CA ASP A 31 -13.00 -5.30 -9.83
C ASP A 31 -13.77 -4.21 -10.57
N LYS A 32 -14.62 -3.46 -9.87
CA LYS A 32 -15.36 -2.34 -10.49
C LYS A 32 -14.53 -1.07 -10.64
N SER A 33 -13.59 -0.83 -9.74
CA SER A 33 -12.73 0.36 -9.79
C SER A 33 -11.47 0.14 -10.62
N GLY A 34 -10.97 -1.09 -10.69
CA GLY A 34 -9.67 -1.41 -11.28
C GLY A 34 -8.53 -1.05 -10.33
N ASN A 35 -7.32 -0.89 -10.88
CA ASN A 35 -6.21 -0.33 -10.09
C ASN A 35 -6.52 1.11 -9.68
N ARG A 36 -5.97 1.52 -8.53
CA ARG A 36 -6.30 2.80 -7.90
C ARG A 36 -5.07 3.68 -7.72
N LEU A 37 -4.17 3.69 -8.70
CA LEU A 37 -3.01 4.57 -8.67
C LEU A 37 -3.46 6.02 -8.37
N ALA A 38 -2.72 6.71 -7.53
CA ALA A 38 -3.08 8.08 -7.15
C ALA A 38 -3.35 8.96 -8.38
N ASN A 39 -4.44 9.73 -8.35
CA ASN A 39 -4.97 10.57 -9.44
C ASN A 39 -5.33 9.82 -10.75
N SER A 40 -5.46 8.49 -10.74
CA SER A 40 -5.99 7.71 -11.86
C SER A 40 -7.53 7.75 -11.91
N GLU A 41 -8.10 7.32 -13.05
CA GLU A 41 -9.55 7.11 -13.16
C GLU A 41 -10.05 6.02 -12.19
N GLY A 42 -9.23 4.99 -11.92
CA GLY A 42 -9.55 3.94 -10.97
C GLY A 42 -9.66 4.48 -9.54
N TYR A 43 -8.71 5.32 -9.12
CA TYR A 43 -8.80 6.01 -7.84
C TYR A 43 -10.06 6.87 -7.71
N ALA A 44 -10.37 7.65 -8.75
CA ALA A 44 -11.56 8.50 -8.75
C ALA A 44 -12.87 7.68 -8.60
N ARG A 45 -12.98 6.52 -9.29
CA ARG A 45 -14.13 5.61 -9.15
C ARG A 45 -14.25 5.06 -7.73
N ALA A 46 -13.13 4.61 -7.14
CA ALA A 46 -13.10 4.06 -5.79
C ALA A 46 -13.45 5.13 -4.73
N ALA A 47 -12.92 6.34 -4.87
CA ALA A 47 -13.21 7.46 -3.96
C ALA A 47 -14.69 7.86 -4.01
N ALA A 48 -15.27 7.93 -5.20
CA ALA A 48 -16.71 8.20 -5.38
C ALA A 48 -17.56 7.11 -4.73
N TYR A 49 -17.25 5.84 -4.99
CA TYR A 49 -17.93 4.71 -4.36
C TYR A 49 -17.81 4.74 -2.83
N ALA A 50 -16.62 4.97 -2.28
CA ALA A 50 -16.39 5.00 -0.84
C ALA A 50 -17.21 6.09 -0.16
N LYS A 51 -17.22 7.29 -0.73
CA LYS A 51 -18.06 8.41 -0.25
C LYS A 51 -19.55 8.02 -0.24
N ASP A 52 -20.04 7.46 -1.35
CA ASP A 52 -21.46 7.07 -1.48
C ASP A 52 -21.83 5.94 -0.51
N ALA A 53 -20.97 4.93 -0.36
CA ALA A 53 -21.16 3.82 0.58
C ALA A 53 -21.21 4.32 2.03
N LEU A 54 -20.31 5.21 2.43
CA LEU A 54 -20.28 5.83 3.75
C LEU A 54 -21.57 6.63 4.02
N THR A 55 -22.00 7.43 3.04
CA THR A 55 -23.25 8.20 3.13
C THR A 55 -24.46 7.27 3.28
N LYS A 56 -24.55 6.23 2.44
CA LYS A 56 -25.63 5.23 2.49
C LYS A 56 -25.68 4.50 3.83
N ASN A 57 -24.54 4.23 4.42
CA ASN A 57 -24.42 3.58 5.74
C ASN A 57 -24.65 4.55 6.91
N GLY A 58 -25.06 5.80 6.65
CA GLY A 58 -25.46 6.77 7.67
C GLY A 58 -24.32 7.55 8.30
N ALA A 59 -23.12 7.55 7.70
CA ALA A 59 -22.10 8.53 8.03
C ALA A 59 -22.49 9.91 7.51
N VAL A 60 -22.04 10.96 8.17
CA VAL A 60 -22.28 12.35 7.77
C VAL A 60 -20.97 13.00 7.29
N ASN A 61 -21.08 14.15 6.66
CA ASN A 61 -19.94 14.93 6.16
C ASN A 61 -19.02 14.11 5.22
N ALA A 62 -19.59 13.12 4.51
CA ALA A 62 -18.81 12.32 3.57
C ALA A 62 -18.36 13.19 2.39
N SER A 63 -17.05 13.34 2.23
CA SER A 63 -16.42 14.23 1.26
C SER A 63 -15.17 13.61 0.64
N ILE A 64 -14.86 14.05 -0.56
CA ILE A 64 -13.57 13.83 -1.21
C ILE A 64 -12.82 15.16 -1.08
N GLU A 65 -11.81 15.20 -0.22
CA GLU A 65 -11.15 16.41 0.22
C GLU A 65 -9.76 16.57 -0.42
N PRO A 66 -9.48 17.69 -1.10
CA PRO A 66 -8.15 17.96 -1.61
C PRO A 66 -7.19 18.17 -0.44
N TRP A 67 -6.01 17.55 -0.52
CA TRP A 67 -4.99 17.70 0.51
C TRP A 67 -3.77 18.52 0.05
N GLY A 68 -3.62 18.77 -1.23
CA GLY A 68 -2.52 19.48 -1.83
C GLY A 68 -2.16 18.94 -3.21
N GLU A 69 -1.15 19.49 -3.84
CA GLU A 69 -0.68 19.03 -5.13
C GLU A 69 0.04 17.69 -5.01
N PHE A 70 -0.47 16.68 -5.72
CA PHE A 70 0.17 15.38 -5.92
C PHE A 70 1.03 15.39 -7.18
N GLY A 71 0.39 15.59 -8.33
CA GLY A 71 0.99 15.49 -9.65
C GLY A 71 0.08 14.82 -10.66
N LYS A 72 0.67 14.31 -11.73
CA LYS A 72 -0.06 13.67 -12.84
C LYS A 72 -0.64 12.33 -12.44
N GLY A 73 -1.91 12.10 -12.73
CA GLY A 73 -2.46 10.76 -12.78
C GLY A 73 -2.00 10.01 -14.03
N TRP A 74 -2.13 8.68 -14.01
CA TRP A 74 -1.73 7.83 -15.12
C TRP A 74 -2.58 6.56 -15.16
N ASP A 75 -2.98 6.16 -16.38
CA ASP A 75 -3.70 4.91 -16.64
C ASP A 75 -3.05 4.14 -17.78
N LEU A 76 -3.08 2.81 -17.70
CA LEU A 76 -2.73 1.90 -18.77
C LEU A 76 -3.98 1.58 -19.58
N GLU A 77 -4.00 1.99 -20.87
CA GLU A 77 -5.14 1.72 -21.77
C GLU A 77 -4.94 0.46 -22.63
N LYS A 78 -3.69 0.09 -22.92
CA LYS A 78 -3.36 -1.10 -23.70
C LYS A 78 -1.97 -1.62 -23.35
N MET A 79 -1.85 -2.94 -23.25
CA MET A 79 -0.60 -3.66 -23.15
C MET A 79 -0.62 -4.87 -24.07
N TYR A 80 0.27 -4.91 -25.06
CA TYR A 80 0.55 -6.08 -25.86
C TYR A 80 2.06 -6.24 -25.99
N PHE A 81 2.54 -7.45 -25.63
CA PHE A 81 3.95 -7.77 -25.74
C PHE A 81 4.12 -9.24 -26.07
N ALA A 82 4.80 -9.55 -27.16
CA ALA A 82 5.04 -10.91 -27.60
C ALA A 82 6.39 -11.04 -28.29
N MET A 83 7.13 -12.11 -28.01
CA MET A 83 8.28 -12.52 -28.81
C MET A 83 7.80 -13.02 -30.18
N THR A 84 8.42 -12.57 -31.27
CA THR A 84 8.05 -12.95 -32.64
C THR A 84 9.17 -13.69 -33.37
N ALA A 85 10.40 -13.65 -32.84
CA ALA A 85 11.52 -14.48 -33.29
C ALA A 85 12.36 -14.89 -32.06
N PRO A 86 12.86 -16.12 -32.04
CA PRO A 86 12.85 -17.16 -33.08
C PRO A 86 11.53 -17.91 -33.24
N TYR A 87 10.60 -17.75 -32.29
CA TYR A 87 9.24 -18.29 -32.36
C TYR A 87 8.27 -17.35 -31.64
N TYR A 88 6.96 -17.54 -31.89
CA TYR A 88 5.95 -16.73 -31.23
C TYR A 88 5.72 -17.19 -29.78
N LYS A 89 5.73 -16.22 -28.83
CA LYS A 89 5.40 -16.45 -27.42
C LYS A 89 4.79 -15.17 -26.82
N PRO A 90 3.57 -15.20 -26.26
CA PRO A 90 3.09 -14.13 -25.38
C PRO A 90 4.04 -13.95 -24.20
N LEU A 91 4.27 -12.72 -23.80
CA LEU A 91 5.20 -12.37 -22.73
C LEU A 91 4.47 -11.74 -21.57
N LEU A 92 4.89 -12.09 -20.36
CA LEU A 92 4.32 -11.56 -19.14
C LEU A 92 5.17 -10.37 -18.65
N ALA A 93 4.64 -9.17 -18.87
CA ALA A 93 5.28 -7.92 -18.49
C ALA A 93 4.25 -6.83 -18.19
N TRP A 94 4.62 -5.85 -17.37
CA TRP A 94 3.77 -4.72 -16.98
C TRP A 94 4.54 -3.41 -17.04
N PRO A 95 4.01 -2.33 -17.66
CA PRO A 95 4.65 -1.03 -17.64
C PRO A 95 4.64 -0.45 -16.23
N LYS A 96 5.74 0.17 -15.85
CA LYS A 96 5.80 0.97 -14.63
C LYS A 96 4.96 2.23 -14.78
N SER A 97 4.37 2.73 -13.70
CA SER A 97 3.51 3.92 -13.71
C SER A 97 4.27 5.15 -14.25
N TRP A 98 3.52 6.07 -14.81
CA TRP A 98 4.01 7.35 -15.39
C TRP A 98 4.99 7.18 -16.55
N THR A 99 5.05 6.00 -17.19
CA THR A 99 5.82 5.81 -18.41
C THR A 99 5.01 6.15 -19.66
N ALA A 100 5.69 6.59 -20.71
CA ALA A 100 5.08 6.82 -22.02
C ALA A 100 4.68 5.51 -22.69
N GLY A 101 3.75 5.57 -23.64
CA GLY A 101 3.44 4.47 -24.54
C GLY A 101 4.38 4.38 -25.76
N THR A 102 4.13 3.41 -26.63
CA THR A 102 4.92 3.14 -27.84
C THR A 102 4.50 3.95 -29.09
N ASN A 103 3.41 4.70 -29.03
CA ASN A 103 2.80 5.35 -30.21
C ASN A 103 2.54 4.34 -31.33
N GLY A 104 1.79 3.28 -31.04
CA GLY A 104 1.46 2.16 -31.91
C GLY A 104 2.43 0.99 -31.82
N LEU A 105 2.14 -0.05 -32.60
CA LEU A 105 2.91 -1.30 -32.61
C LEU A 105 4.37 -1.05 -33.04
N LYS A 106 5.31 -1.57 -32.28
CA LYS A 106 6.74 -1.59 -32.57
C LYS A 106 7.22 -3.04 -32.69
N ASN A 107 7.77 -3.41 -33.83
CA ASN A 107 8.55 -4.62 -33.99
C ASN A 107 10.02 -4.27 -33.80
N ALA A 108 10.65 -4.78 -32.74
CA ALA A 108 12.01 -4.38 -32.38
C ALA A 108 12.88 -5.59 -32.00
N THR A 109 14.18 -5.45 -32.28
CA THR A 109 15.16 -6.45 -31.83
C THR A 109 15.47 -6.18 -30.35
N VAL A 110 15.52 -7.25 -29.56
CA VAL A 110 15.97 -7.22 -28.16
C VAL A 110 17.49 -7.18 -28.13
N MET A 111 18.05 -6.23 -27.41
CA MET A 111 19.49 -6.05 -27.23
C MET A 111 19.88 -6.23 -25.77
N VAL A 112 20.78 -7.18 -25.51
CA VAL A 112 21.34 -7.40 -24.18
C VAL A 112 22.54 -6.50 -23.99
N VAL A 113 22.52 -5.69 -22.92
CA VAL A 113 23.63 -4.84 -22.50
C VAL A 113 24.32 -5.48 -21.30
N ASN A 114 25.55 -5.92 -21.50
CA ASN A 114 26.40 -6.46 -20.44
C ASN A 114 27.36 -5.36 -19.94
N ALA A 115 26.88 -4.52 -19.05
CA ALA A 115 27.66 -3.44 -18.46
C ALA A 115 27.62 -3.54 -16.92
N LYS A 116 28.81 -3.50 -16.31
CA LYS A 116 28.97 -3.54 -14.84
C LYS A 116 29.23 -2.14 -14.25
N ASP A 117 29.66 -1.21 -15.10
CA ASP A 117 30.02 0.16 -14.74
C ASP A 117 29.81 1.13 -15.93
N SER A 118 30.07 2.40 -15.70
CA SER A 118 29.95 3.44 -16.73
C SER A 118 30.94 3.30 -17.88
N ILE A 119 32.09 2.65 -17.65
CA ILE A 119 33.12 2.48 -18.68
C ILE A 119 32.68 1.39 -19.67
N THR A 120 32.28 0.23 -19.16
CA THR A 120 31.79 -0.88 -19.99
C THR A 120 30.48 -0.53 -20.71
N LEU A 121 29.67 0.39 -20.15
CA LEU A 121 28.46 0.87 -20.78
C LEU A 121 28.76 1.68 -22.05
N GLN A 122 29.89 2.39 -22.14
CA GLN A 122 30.25 3.20 -23.30
C GLN A 122 30.42 2.37 -24.61
N ALA A 123 30.72 1.07 -24.49
CA ALA A 123 30.82 0.16 -25.63
C ALA A 123 29.50 0.03 -26.42
N TYR A 124 28.37 0.39 -25.79
CA TYR A 124 27.04 0.30 -26.40
C TYR A 124 26.52 1.62 -26.97
N LYS A 125 27.31 2.69 -26.84
CA LYS A 125 26.94 4.01 -27.36
C LYS A 125 26.73 3.98 -28.89
N GLY A 126 25.61 4.55 -29.34
CA GLY A 126 25.20 4.57 -30.75
C GLY A 126 24.51 3.29 -31.24
N GLN A 127 24.26 2.29 -30.36
CA GLN A 127 23.71 1.01 -30.77
C GLN A 127 22.25 0.78 -30.30
N LEU A 128 21.68 1.67 -29.48
CA LEU A 128 20.39 1.42 -28.80
C LEU A 128 19.18 1.86 -29.63
N LYS A 129 19.37 2.61 -30.70
CA LYS A 129 18.27 3.16 -31.50
C LYS A 129 17.31 2.08 -31.99
N GLY A 130 16.01 2.23 -31.69
CA GLY A 130 14.96 1.33 -32.12
C GLY A 130 15.01 -0.06 -31.51
N LYS A 131 15.80 -0.28 -30.44
CA LYS A 131 15.92 -1.55 -29.76
C LYS A 131 15.04 -1.61 -28.50
N ILE A 132 14.68 -2.82 -28.10
CA ILE A 132 14.23 -3.12 -26.75
C ILE A 132 15.45 -3.53 -25.95
N ILE A 133 15.71 -2.84 -24.84
CA ILE A 133 16.95 -2.97 -24.08
C ILE A 133 16.72 -3.87 -22.87
N ILE A 134 17.65 -4.80 -22.65
CA ILE A 134 17.68 -5.64 -21.45
C ILE A 134 19.09 -5.57 -20.85
N LEU A 135 19.21 -5.26 -19.57
CA LEU A 135 20.48 -5.30 -18.87
C LEU A 135 20.79 -6.75 -18.50
N ASP A 136 22.01 -7.23 -18.78
CA ASP A 136 22.45 -8.55 -18.36
C ASP A 136 22.60 -8.59 -16.83
N GLN A 137 21.50 -8.81 -16.17
CA GLN A 137 21.46 -9.09 -14.73
C GLN A 137 21.13 -10.56 -14.56
N GLU A 138 22.03 -11.31 -13.97
CA GLU A 138 21.81 -12.71 -13.68
C GLU A 138 20.75 -12.85 -12.57
N ASN A 139 19.50 -13.05 -12.99
CA ASN A 139 18.39 -13.34 -12.08
C ASN A 139 18.24 -14.85 -11.97
N ILE A 140 18.74 -15.40 -10.87
CA ILE A 140 18.67 -16.84 -10.63
C ILE A 140 17.29 -17.13 -10.05
N TYR A 141 16.44 -17.81 -10.83
CA TYR A 141 15.24 -18.44 -10.30
C TYR A 141 15.64 -19.47 -9.25
N LYS A 142 15.07 -19.35 -8.05
CA LYS A 142 15.28 -20.31 -6.96
C LYS A 142 13.94 -20.90 -6.57
N GLN A 143 13.84 -22.22 -6.63
CA GLN A 143 12.70 -22.94 -6.09
C GLN A 143 12.55 -22.67 -4.60
N SER A 144 11.34 -22.39 -4.15
CA SER A 144 11.01 -22.27 -2.75
C SER A 144 10.46 -23.61 -2.23
N PHE A 145 10.96 -24.07 -1.10
CA PHE A 145 10.42 -25.21 -0.35
C PHE A 145 9.56 -24.73 0.85
N LYS A 146 9.28 -23.43 0.92
CA LYS A 146 8.40 -22.83 1.91
C LYS A 146 7.07 -22.50 1.25
N ALA A 147 5.98 -22.64 2.00
CA ALA A 147 4.67 -22.17 1.56
C ALA A 147 4.69 -20.63 1.36
N ASP A 148 3.99 -20.15 0.33
CA ASP A 148 3.84 -18.71 0.12
C ASP A 148 2.89 -18.10 1.15
N ALA A 149 1.82 -18.84 1.50
CA ALA A 149 0.86 -18.40 2.51
C ALA A 149 1.19 -19.00 3.88
N GLU A 150 1.22 -18.14 4.90
CA GLU A 150 1.44 -18.55 6.28
C GLU A 150 0.57 -17.74 7.26
N ARG A 151 0.37 -18.31 8.45
CA ARG A 151 -0.21 -17.60 9.60
C ARG A 151 0.82 -17.59 10.72
N TYR A 152 0.76 -16.56 11.55
CA TYR A 152 1.60 -16.54 12.76
C TYR A 152 1.30 -17.73 13.67
N THR A 153 2.35 -18.41 14.08
CA THR A 153 2.26 -19.44 15.12
C THR A 153 2.11 -18.80 16.49
N GLU A 154 1.64 -19.57 17.46
CA GLU A 154 1.51 -19.08 18.85
C GLU A 154 2.87 -18.68 19.43
N GLU A 155 3.94 -19.40 19.07
CA GLU A 155 5.32 -19.08 19.47
C GLU A 155 5.80 -17.74 18.90
N ALA A 156 5.49 -17.47 17.62
CA ALA A 156 5.83 -16.20 16.99
C ALA A 156 5.09 -15.03 17.65
N LEU A 157 3.81 -15.20 17.95
CA LEU A 157 3.00 -14.21 18.64
C LEU A 157 3.47 -13.98 20.09
N ALA A 158 3.82 -15.03 20.81
CA ALA A 158 4.39 -14.91 22.14
C ALA A 158 5.74 -14.18 22.14
N ALA A 159 6.58 -14.43 21.14
CA ALA A 159 7.83 -13.70 20.94
C ALA A 159 7.60 -12.21 20.65
N MET A 160 6.58 -11.86 19.86
CA MET A 160 6.18 -10.46 19.63
C MET A 160 5.69 -9.78 20.92
N GLU A 161 4.90 -10.47 21.75
CA GLU A 161 4.41 -9.94 23.02
C GLU A 161 5.53 -9.72 24.03
N ALA A 162 6.52 -10.62 24.06
CA ALA A 162 7.69 -10.55 24.95
C ALA A 162 8.72 -9.50 24.51
N ALA A 163 8.60 -8.95 23.30
CA ALA A 163 9.54 -7.97 22.79
C ALA A 163 9.51 -6.69 23.63
N ALA A 164 10.66 -6.24 24.08
CA ALA A 164 10.80 -4.99 24.82
C ALA A 164 10.41 -3.80 23.94
N ALA A 165 9.92 -2.74 24.59
CA ALA A 165 9.74 -1.46 23.90
C ALA A 165 11.05 -1.03 23.22
N PRO A 166 11.00 -0.49 21.99
CA PRO A 166 12.20 0.00 21.34
C PRO A 166 12.91 1.01 22.24
N ALA A 167 14.21 0.80 22.46
CA ALA A 167 15.00 1.80 23.15
C ALA A 167 14.92 3.11 22.36
N ILE A 168 14.59 4.21 23.02
CA ILE A 168 14.68 5.55 22.42
C ILE A 168 16.18 5.85 22.30
N SER A 169 16.80 5.29 21.27
CA SER A 169 18.18 5.58 20.93
C SER A 169 18.24 6.97 20.32
N ARG A 170 18.59 7.95 21.11
CA ARG A 170 18.88 9.33 20.65
C ARG A 170 20.18 9.41 19.83
N THR A 171 20.98 8.37 19.85
CA THR A 171 22.20 8.24 19.05
C THR A 171 22.09 6.98 18.20
N PRO A 172 22.08 7.08 16.86
CA PRO A 172 22.10 5.91 16.00
C PRO A 172 23.36 5.09 16.28
N ASP A 173 23.21 3.78 16.46
CA ASP A 173 24.33 2.85 16.55
C ASP A 173 25.21 3.00 15.30
N THR A 174 26.47 3.39 15.50
CA THR A 174 27.45 3.59 14.41
C THR A 174 27.66 2.31 13.59
N ALA A 175 27.51 1.14 14.19
CA ALA A 175 27.59 -0.15 13.49
C ALA A 175 26.36 -0.37 12.59
N GLN A 176 25.16 0.01 13.02
CA GLN A 176 23.93 -0.07 12.22
C GLN A 176 23.97 0.94 11.06
N GLN A 177 24.42 2.17 11.30
CA GLN A 177 24.64 3.18 10.26
C GLN A 177 25.66 2.70 9.22
N ARG A 178 26.75 2.08 9.66
CA ARG A 178 27.77 1.51 8.78
C ARG A 178 27.18 0.39 7.91
N ARG A 179 26.43 -0.56 8.49
CA ARG A 179 25.75 -1.63 7.76
C ARG A 179 24.74 -1.07 6.76
N MET A 180 23.95 -0.05 7.13
CA MET A 180 23.03 0.61 6.21
C MET A 180 23.76 1.31 5.06
N ARG A 181 24.86 2.01 5.33
CA ARG A 181 25.71 2.62 4.29
C ARG A 181 26.34 1.58 3.37
N GLU A 182 26.82 0.46 3.91
CA GLU A 182 27.40 -0.64 3.13
C GLU A 182 26.35 -1.31 2.24
N MET A 183 25.12 -1.57 2.76
CA MET A 183 24.00 -2.08 1.97
C MET A 183 23.56 -1.07 0.89
N GLN A 184 23.52 0.21 1.22
CA GLN A 184 23.18 1.27 0.27
C GLN A 184 24.25 1.42 -0.81
N ALA A 185 25.54 1.32 -0.46
CA ALA A 185 26.65 1.33 -1.41
C ALA A 185 26.62 0.12 -2.35
N GLN A 186 26.31 -1.07 -1.84
CA GLN A 186 26.15 -2.29 -2.66
C GLN A 186 24.97 -2.18 -3.64
N ARG A 187 23.87 -1.55 -3.23
CA ARG A 187 22.70 -1.31 -4.09
C ARG A 187 22.92 -0.17 -5.09
N SER A 188 23.73 0.83 -4.76
CA SER A 188 23.93 2.03 -5.58
C SER A 188 24.71 1.77 -6.87
N GLY A 189 25.60 0.80 -6.90
CA GLY A 189 26.40 0.46 -8.09
C GLY A 189 25.54 -0.03 -9.26
N PRO A 190 24.83 -1.14 -9.14
CA PRO A 190 23.94 -1.66 -10.18
C PRO A 190 22.84 -0.67 -10.59
N GLN A 191 22.24 0.03 -9.60
CA GLN A 191 21.22 1.04 -9.87
C GLN A 191 21.78 2.23 -10.67
N ARG A 192 23.02 2.63 -10.41
CA ARG A 192 23.69 3.68 -11.17
C ARG A 192 23.90 3.28 -12.63
N VAL A 193 24.32 2.06 -12.89
CA VAL A 193 24.48 1.54 -14.28
C VAL A 193 23.12 1.52 -14.97
N LEU A 194 22.07 1.05 -14.30
CA LEU A 194 20.71 1.02 -14.84
C LEU A 194 20.22 2.44 -15.19
N ASN A 195 20.46 3.43 -14.33
CA ASN A 195 20.08 4.82 -14.58
C ASN A 195 20.85 5.43 -15.75
N LEU A 196 22.15 5.14 -15.88
CA LEU A 196 22.97 5.59 -17.00
C LEU A 196 22.53 4.93 -18.31
N LEU A 197 22.22 3.63 -18.28
CA LEU A 197 21.69 2.93 -19.46
C LEU A 197 20.33 3.49 -19.87
N LYS A 198 19.44 3.77 -18.92
CA LYS A 198 18.14 4.40 -19.19
C LYS A 198 18.33 5.78 -19.84
N ALA A 199 19.25 6.60 -19.34
CA ALA A 199 19.54 7.90 -19.93
C ALA A 199 20.07 7.77 -21.37
N MET A 200 21.00 6.85 -21.62
CA MET A 200 21.54 6.55 -22.97
C MET A 200 20.42 6.02 -23.90
N ALA A 201 19.55 5.14 -23.41
CA ALA A 201 18.44 4.59 -24.18
C ALA A 201 17.44 5.68 -24.63
N ILE A 202 17.19 6.66 -23.75
CA ILE A 202 16.37 7.84 -24.09
C ILE A 202 17.03 8.68 -25.16
N GLU A 203 18.32 9.04 -24.97
CA GLU A 203 19.08 9.87 -25.89
C GLU A 203 19.17 9.27 -27.31
N GLU A 204 19.35 7.96 -27.39
CA GLU A 204 19.49 7.24 -28.65
C GLU A 204 18.15 6.81 -29.28
N GLY A 205 17.04 6.98 -28.61
CA GLY A 205 15.72 6.60 -29.14
C GLY A 205 15.48 5.09 -29.14
N ALA A 206 15.83 4.39 -28.07
CA ALA A 206 15.40 3.02 -27.85
C ALA A 206 13.86 2.94 -27.68
N VAL A 207 13.27 1.77 -27.91
CA VAL A 207 11.82 1.56 -27.82
C VAL A 207 11.37 1.44 -26.38
N ALA A 208 12.05 0.59 -25.61
CA ALA A 208 11.74 0.33 -24.22
C ALA A 208 12.92 -0.31 -23.49
N MET A 209 12.87 -0.29 -22.18
CA MET A 209 13.75 -1.08 -21.31
C MET A 209 12.93 -2.17 -20.62
N LEU A 210 13.51 -3.36 -20.48
CA LEU A 210 12.96 -4.47 -19.70
C LEU A 210 13.75 -4.60 -18.40
N THR A 211 13.03 -4.72 -17.30
CA THR A 211 13.59 -4.95 -15.98
C THR A 211 12.90 -6.14 -15.31
N THR A 212 13.57 -6.76 -14.37
CA THR A 212 12.96 -7.81 -13.54
C THR A 212 13.50 -7.73 -12.12
N ALA A 213 12.82 -8.38 -11.20
CA ALA A 213 13.26 -8.53 -9.81
C ALA A 213 13.22 -10.02 -9.43
N THR A 214 14.00 -10.42 -8.44
CA THR A 214 14.04 -11.81 -7.95
C THR A 214 12.69 -12.32 -7.45
N ARG A 215 11.77 -11.40 -7.08
CA ARG A 215 10.39 -11.69 -6.70
C ARG A 215 9.45 -11.95 -7.90
N ASN A 216 9.85 -11.61 -9.14
CA ASN A 216 9.03 -11.72 -10.35
C ASN A 216 9.02 -13.16 -10.92
N HIS A 217 8.80 -14.17 -10.08
CA HIS A 217 8.74 -15.58 -10.47
C HIS A 217 7.31 -16.13 -10.41
N ASP A 218 7.08 -17.28 -11.06
CA ASP A 218 5.79 -17.98 -11.08
C ASP A 218 4.63 -17.09 -11.57
N GLY A 219 4.90 -16.26 -12.59
CA GLY A 219 3.93 -15.34 -13.15
C GLY A 219 3.67 -14.08 -12.31
N THR A 220 4.29 -13.92 -11.17
CA THR A 220 4.21 -12.72 -10.35
C THR A 220 5.08 -11.61 -10.95
N ILE A 221 4.55 -10.39 -11.02
CA ILE A 221 5.28 -9.21 -11.50
C ILE A 221 5.08 -8.07 -10.50
N PHE A 222 6.17 -7.60 -9.94
CA PHE A 222 6.19 -6.39 -9.10
C PHE A 222 6.46 -5.18 -9.99
N ALA A 223 5.46 -4.33 -10.18
CA ALA A 223 5.56 -3.13 -10.99
C ALA A 223 5.10 -1.91 -10.20
N GLN A 224 6.01 -1.02 -9.94
CA GLN A 224 5.80 0.26 -9.24
C GLN A 224 6.06 1.45 -10.16
N GLY A 225 6.36 2.64 -9.61
CA GLY A 225 6.62 3.85 -10.34
C GLY A 225 7.83 3.79 -11.28
N GLY A 226 7.70 4.30 -12.48
CA GLY A 226 8.75 4.38 -13.49
C GLY A 226 9.63 5.63 -13.40
N GLY A 227 9.30 6.57 -12.50
CA GLY A 227 10.03 7.82 -12.31
C GLY A 227 9.15 8.97 -11.81
N ALA A 228 9.48 10.18 -12.23
CA ALA A 228 8.83 11.40 -11.78
C ALA A 228 7.38 11.55 -12.29
N TYR A 229 6.53 12.11 -11.46
CA TYR A 229 5.08 12.27 -11.73
C TYR A 229 4.56 13.70 -11.48
N LYS A 230 5.41 14.65 -11.11
CA LYS A 230 4.96 16.04 -10.91
C LYS A 230 4.42 16.65 -12.19
N GLY A 231 3.54 17.61 -12.10
CA GLY A 231 2.87 18.23 -13.24
C GLY A 231 3.82 18.76 -14.33
N THR A 232 4.97 19.27 -13.92
CA THR A 232 6.02 19.81 -14.82
C THR A 232 6.98 18.77 -15.39
N ASP A 233 6.99 17.54 -14.86
CA ASP A 233 7.92 16.52 -15.32
C ASP A 233 7.51 15.97 -16.70
N PRO A 234 8.44 15.58 -17.56
CA PRO A 234 8.12 14.84 -18.79
C PRO A 234 7.58 13.46 -18.48
N ALA A 235 6.97 12.81 -19.46
CA ALA A 235 6.65 11.39 -19.38
C ALA A 235 7.94 10.56 -19.25
N ASN A 236 7.95 9.58 -18.35
CA ASN A 236 9.12 8.73 -18.18
C ASN A 236 9.28 7.78 -19.38
N PHE A 237 10.51 7.39 -19.65
CA PHE A 237 10.83 6.39 -20.66
C PHE A 237 10.14 5.06 -20.35
N LEU A 238 9.65 4.36 -21.37
CA LEU A 238 8.93 3.11 -21.21
C LEU A 238 9.83 2.03 -20.58
N ASP A 239 9.50 1.64 -19.37
CA ASP A 239 10.20 0.65 -18.56
C ASP A 239 9.17 -0.42 -18.16
N LEU A 240 9.40 -1.67 -18.59
CA LEU A 240 8.52 -2.80 -18.35
C LEU A 240 9.12 -3.71 -17.30
N ALA A 241 8.37 -3.95 -16.22
CA ALA A 241 8.67 -5.03 -15.28
C ALA A 241 8.23 -6.36 -15.93
N MET A 242 9.11 -7.35 -15.95
CA MET A 242 8.91 -8.62 -16.64
C MET A 242 9.07 -9.81 -15.70
N SER A 243 8.37 -10.91 -15.98
CA SER A 243 8.60 -12.15 -15.24
C SER A 243 10.05 -12.63 -15.38
N VAL A 244 10.61 -13.25 -14.34
CA VAL A 244 11.99 -13.79 -14.34
C VAL A 244 12.14 -14.83 -15.46
N GLU A 245 11.13 -15.65 -15.68
CA GLU A 245 11.14 -16.73 -16.66
C GLU A 245 11.29 -16.19 -18.10
N ASP A 246 10.51 -15.19 -18.44
CA ASP A 246 10.55 -14.56 -19.77
C ASP A 246 11.81 -13.73 -19.96
N TYR A 247 12.21 -12.97 -18.94
CA TYR A 247 13.45 -12.21 -18.92
C TYR A 247 14.67 -13.12 -19.15
N ASN A 248 14.78 -14.22 -18.41
CA ASN A 248 15.86 -15.18 -18.55
C ASN A 248 15.81 -15.91 -19.89
N THR A 249 14.63 -16.15 -20.46
CA THR A 249 14.49 -16.69 -21.80
C THR A 249 15.13 -15.77 -22.83
N PHE A 250 14.87 -14.46 -22.76
CA PHE A 250 15.50 -13.46 -23.64
C PHE A 250 17.02 -13.47 -23.47
N LEU A 251 17.52 -13.47 -22.23
CA LEU A 251 18.96 -13.53 -21.97
C LEU A 251 19.61 -14.75 -22.57
N ARG A 252 19.05 -15.94 -22.35
CA ARG A 252 19.62 -17.20 -22.88
C ARG A 252 19.65 -17.24 -24.38
N LEU A 253 18.54 -16.85 -25.06
CA LEU A 253 18.47 -16.79 -26.52
C LEU A 253 19.49 -15.79 -27.09
N ALA A 254 19.54 -14.57 -26.56
CA ALA A 254 20.48 -13.56 -27.05
C ALA A 254 21.96 -13.98 -26.82
N LYS A 255 22.29 -14.55 -25.66
CA LYS A 255 23.64 -15.05 -25.34
C LYS A 255 24.05 -16.25 -26.20
N SER A 256 23.10 -17.03 -26.73
CA SER A 256 23.38 -18.11 -27.69
C SER A 256 23.63 -17.60 -29.13
N GLY A 257 23.57 -16.28 -29.37
CA GLY A 257 23.65 -15.70 -30.70
C GLY A 257 22.34 -15.71 -31.49
N THR A 258 21.24 -16.17 -30.87
CA THR A 258 19.93 -16.20 -31.52
C THR A 258 19.34 -14.77 -31.56
N THR A 259 18.93 -14.33 -32.74
CA THR A 259 18.25 -13.03 -32.87
C THR A 259 16.87 -13.10 -32.22
N VAL A 260 16.65 -12.27 -31.21
CA VAL A 260 15.34 -12.13 -30.54
C VAL A 260 14.64 -10.89 -31.08
N LYS A 261 13.40 -11.05 -31.55
CA LYS A 261 12.51 -9.95 -31.92
C LYS A 261 11.23 -10.01 -31.12
N ALA A 262 10.67 -8.85 -30.82
CA ALA A 262 9.40 -8.75 -30.12
C ALA A 262 8.52 -7.63 -30.67
N ASP A 263 7.22 -7.86 -30.60
CA ASP A 263 6.18 -6.89 -30.87
C ASP A 263 5.74 -6.27 -29.54
N LEU A 264 5.71 -4.93 -29.49
CA LEU A 264 5.30 -4.17 -28.30
C LEU A 264 4.33 -3.05 -28.70
N ASP A 265 3.16 -3.01 -28.07
CA ASP A 265 2.17 -1.95 -28.24
C ASP A 265 1.58 -1.55 -26.90
N VAL A 266 2.06 -0.46 -26.36
CA VAL A 266 1.64 0.10 -25.07
C VAL A 266 0.96 1.44 -25.28
N LYS A 267 -0.25 1.60 -24.76
CA LYS A 267 -0.96 2.88 -24.76
C LYS A 267 -1.24 3.29 -23.32
N THR A 268 -0.80 4.49 -22.99
CA THR A 268 -0.96 5.09 -21.65
C THR A 268 -1.67 6.43 -21.75
N LYS A 269 -2.33 6.83 -20.69
CA LYS A 269 -3.03 8.11 -20.59
C LYS A 269 -2.58 8.85 -19.33
N PHE A 270 -2.16 10.11 -19.51
CA PHE A 270 -1.82 10.99 -18.41
C PHE A 270 -2.98 11.94 -18.09
N HIS A 271 -3.25 12.15 -16.81
CA HIS A 271 -4.21 13.12 -16.32
C HIS A 271 -3.45 14.33 -15.77
N THR A 272 -3.54 15.46 -16.47
CA THR A 272 -2.75 16.67 -16.19
C THR A 272 -3.61 17.90 -15.91
N LYS A 273 -4.94 17.78 -15.98
CA LYS A 273 -5.87 18.90 -15.77
C LYS A 273 -6.03 19.22 -14.30
N ASP A 274 -6.09 18.20 -13.46
CA ASP A 274 -6.18 18.31 -12.02
C ASP A 274 -4.99 17.58 -11.42
N LEU A 275 -4.16 18.31 -10.71
CA LEU A 275 -2.95 17.82 -10.06
C LEU A 275 -3.12 17.65 -8.53
N GLN A 276 -4.32 17.96 -8.01
CA GLN A 276 -4.61 17.81 -6.58
C GLN A 276 -4.73 16.34 -6.20
N GLY A 277 -4.17 15.97 -5.06
CA GLY A 277 -4.46 14.69 -4.42
C GLY A 277 -5.66 14.80 -3.50
N TYR A 278 -6.41 13.71 -3.31
CA TYR A 278 -7.68 13.71 -2.58
C TYR A 278 -7.73 12.56 -1.59
N ASN A 279 -8.24 12.83 -0.39
CA ASN A 279 -8.62 11.81 0.60
C ASN A 279 -10.14 11.68 0.69
N VAL A 280 -10.67 10.55 1.16
CA VAL A 280 -12.08 10.40 1.49
C VAL A 280 -12.24 10.49 3.00
N ILE A 281 -13.09 11.39 3.47
CA ILE A 281 -13.35 11.62 4.91
C ILE A 281 -14.86 11.51 5.15
N ALA A 282 -15.25 10.90 6.28
CA ALA A 282 -16.64 10.90 6.77
C ALA A 282 -16.67 10.70 8.28
N GLU A 283 -17.85 10.91 8.90
CA GLU A 283 -17.97 10.89 10.36
C GLU A 283 -19.23 10.19 10.86
N ILE A 284 -19.13 9.61 12.05
CA ILE A 284 -20.25 9.33 12.95
C ILE A 284 -20.14 10.33 14.10
N PRO A 285 -21.05 11.33 14.21
CA PRO A 285 -20.93 12.37 15.22
C PRO A 285 -21.04 11.81 16.64
N GLY A 286 -20.23 12.36 17.53
CA GLY A 286 -20.37 12.12 18.97
C GLY A 286 -21.62 12.80 19.52
N ILE A 287 -22.23 12.18 20.54
CA ILE A 287 -23.47 12.71 21.17
C ILE A 287 -23.25 13.37 22.53
N ASP A 288 -22.10 13.12 23.18
CA ASP A 288 -21.81 13.68 24.49
C ASP A 288 -21.52 15.19 24.37
N PRO A 289 -22.22 16.07 25.11
CA PRO A 289 -22.04 17.51 24.99
C PRO A 289 -20.62 18.00 25.23
N LEU A 290 -19.86 17.31 26.09
CA LEU A 290 -18.48 17.66 26.44
C LEU A 290 -17.44 17.01 25.51
N LEU A 291 -17.70 15.78 25.04
CA LEU A 291 -16.72 14.96 24.32
C LEU A 291 -16.93 14.93 22.80
N LYS A 292 -18.09 15.34 22.28
CA LYS A 292 -18.40 15.29 20.83
C LYS A 292 -17.44 16.07 19.93
N GLY A 293 -16.72 17.03 20.49
CA GLY A 293 -15.67 17.78 19.78
C GLY A 293 -14.30 17.08 19.74
N GLU A 294 -14.16 15.95 20.44
CA GLU A 294 -12.96 15.10 20.40
C GLU A 294 -13.13 14.01 19.36
N VAL A 295 -12.01 13.58 18.74
CA VAL A 295 -12.04 12.72 17.55
C VAL A 295 -11.24 11.44 17.81
N VAL A 296 -11.86 10.32 17.46
CA VAL A 296 -11.24 9.01 17.24
C VAL A 296 -11.22 8.76 15.73
N MET A 297 -10.11 8.31 15.17
CA MET A 297 -10.03 7.98 13.75
C MET A 297 -9.72 6.51 13.49
N ILE A 298 -10.29 6.00 12.41
CA ILE A 298 -9.92 4.75 11.76
C ILE A 298 -9.57 5.06 10.30
N GLY A 299 -8.67 4.29 9.70
CA GLY A 299 -8.33 4.54 8.29
C GLY A 299 -7.42 3.50 7.68
N ALA A 300 -7.31 3.58 6.38
CA ALA A 300 -6.46 2.80 5.50
C ALA A 300 -6.20 3.60 4.23
N HIS A 301 -5.19 3.27 3.45
CA HIS A 301 -5.05 3.91 2.15
C HIS A 301 -6.00 3.30 1.11
N LEU A 302 -6.44 4.13 0.18
CA LEU A 302 -7.39 3.78 -0.87
C LEU A 302 -6.68 3.55 -2.20
N ASP A 303 -5.53 4.18 -2.41
CA ASP A 303 -4.72 3.99 -3.60
C ASP A 303 -4.07 2.61 -3.65
N SER A 304 -3.51 2.27 -4.79
CA SER A 304 -2.75 1.04 -5.04
C SER A 304 -1.85 1.19 -6.25
N TRP A 305 -0.85 0.33 -6.39
CA TRP A 305 -0.09 0.20 -7.63
C TRP A 305 -0.95 -0.34 -8.80
N GLN A 306 -0.44 -0.17 -10.02
CA GLN A 306 -1.19 -0.36 -11.27
C GLN A 306 -1.21 -1.79 -11.82
N SER A 307 -0.42 -2.72 -11.29
CA SER A 307 -0.27 -4.04 -11.91
C SER A 307 -1.36 -5.05 -11.53
N GLY A 308 -1.99 -4.88 -10.37
CA GLY A 308 -3.17 -5.60 -9.91
C GLY A 308 -4.34 -4.65 -9.66
N THR A 309 -5.38 -5.13 -8.98
CA THR A 309 -6.49 -4.30 -8.51
C THR A 309 -6.27 -3.78 -7.08
N GLY A 310 -5.10 -4.04 -6.47
CA GLY A 310 -4.76 -3.61 -5.12
C GLY A 310 -5.72 -4.17 -4.06
N ALA A 311 -6.07 -5.46 -4.17
CA ALA A 311 -7.09 -6.07 -3.31
C ALA A 311 -6.60 -6.22 -1.87
N THR A 312 -5.41 -6.75 -1.69
CA THR A 312 -4.78 -6.91 -0.36
C THR A 312 -4.03 -5.67 0.07
N ASP A 313 -3.63 -4.82 -0.91
CA ASP A 313 -2.86 -3.59 -0.73
C ASP A 313 -3.51 -2.40 -1.47
N ASN A 314 -4.47 -1.65 -0.90
CA ASN A 314 -5.07 -1.89 0.39
C ASN A 314 -6.61 -1.72 0.32
N ALA A 315 -7.27 -2.31 -0.72
CA ALA A 315 -8.73 -2.33 -0.78
C ALA A 315 -9.32 -3.11 0.41
N SER A 316 -8.63 -4.16 0.89
CA SER A 316 -9.01 -4.91 2.08
C SER A 316 -9.14 -4.02 3.31
N GLY A 317 -8.12 -3.21 3.60
CA GLY A 317 -8.13 -2.25 4.70
C GLY A 317 -9.21 -1.20 4.53
N SER A 318 -9.31 -0.58 3.35
CA SER A 318 -10.35 0.41 3.04
C SER A 318 -11.76 -0.18 3.16
N ALA A 319 -12.01 -1.39 2.67
CA ALA A 319 -13.31 -2.09 2.80
C ALA A 319 -13.64 -2.38 4.26
N VAL A 320 -12.67 -2.84 5.04
CA VAL A 320 -12.81 -3.07 6.49
C VAL A 320 -13.19 -1.79 7.23
N MET A 321 -12.57 -0.66 6.91
CA MET A 321 -12.88 0.62 7.57
C MET A 321 -14.29 1.13 7.23
N ILE A 322 -14.72 1.00 5.96
CA ILE A 322 -16.09 1.33 5.55
C ILE A 322 -17.09 0.40 6.25
N GLU A 323 -16.80 -0.90 6.32
CA GLU A 323 -17.63 -1.90 7.00
C GLU A 323 -17.69 -1.64 8.51
N ALA A 324 -16.59 -1.24 9.15
CA ALA A 324 -16.58 -0.88 10.57
C ALA A 324 -17.52 0.30 10.86
N MET A 325 -17.55 1.32 9.99
CA MET A 325 -18.52 2.42 10.10
C MET A 325 -19.97 1.91 9.96
N ARG A 326 -20.23 0.99 9.01
CA ARG A 326 -21.55 0.35 8.84
C ARG A 326 -21.94 -0.43 10.11
N ILE A 327 -21.06 -1.26 10.64
CA ILE A 327 -21.30 -2.08 11.85
C ILE A 327 -21.71 -1.18 13.03
N ILE A 328 -20.97 -0.09 13.28
CA ILE A 328 -21.26 0.85 14.38
C ILE A 328 -22.68 1.44 14.22
N LYS A 329 -23.06 1.84 13.03
CA LYS A 329 -24.39 2.39 12.76
C LYS A 329 -25.48 1.34 12.87
N ALA A 330 -25.29 0.15 12.28
CA ALA A 330 -26.27 -0.95 12.30
C ALA A 330 -26.49 -1.52 13.70
N ALA A 331 -25.46 -1.54 14.55
CA ALA A 331 -25.58 -1.93 15.95
C ALA A 331 -26.38 -0.91 16.79
N GLY A 332 -26.70 0.27 16.24
CA GLY A 332 -27.50 1.30 16.92
C GLY A 332 -26.77 1.98 18.06
N ILE A 333 -25.44 2.03 18.04
CA ILE A 333 -24.64 2.58 19.14
C ILE A 333 -24.19 4.00 18.77
N SER A 334 -24.54 4.94 19.62
CA SER A 334 -24.08 6.33 19.48
C SER A 334 -22.78 6.52 20.26
N PRO A 335 -21.68 6.96 19.59
CA PRO A 335 -20.44 7.23 20.27
C PRO A 335 -20.50 8.52 21.09
N LYS A 336 -19.75 8.61 22.20
CA LYS A 336 -19.58 9.89 22.94
C LYS A 336 -18.73 10.88 22.16
N ARG A 337 -17.58 10.41 21.62
CA ARG A 337 -16.70 11.18 20.72
C ARG A 337 -17.06 10.96 19.26
N THR A 338 -16.76 11.89 18.42
CA THR A 338 -16.88 11.71 16.96
C THR A 338 -15.91 10.63 16.49
N ILE A 339 -16.42 9.66 15.73
CA ILE A 339 -15.60 8.67 15.02
C ILE A 339 -15.48 9.14 13.58
N ARG A 340 -14.25 9.34 13.12
CA ARG A 340 -13.93 9.77 11.76
C ARG A 340 -13.21 8.67 11.00
N ILE A 341 -13.61 8.44 9.75
CA ILE A 341 -12.85 7.59 8.82
C ILE A 341 -12.01 8.47 7.91
N GLY A 342 -10.77 8.05 7.65
CA GLY A 342 -9.88 8.59 6.61
C GLY A 342 -9.45 7.49 5.67
N LEU A 343 -9.76 7.63 4.37
CA LEU A 343 -9.23 6.77 3.33
C LEU A 343 -8.23 7.60 2.54
N TRP A 344 -6.96 7.21 2.65
CA TRP A 344 -5.84 8.02 2.19
C TRP A 344 -5.53 7.78 0.72
N SER A 345 -4.97 8.76 0.03
CA SER A 345 -4.37 8.61 -1.28
C SER A 345 -2.87 8.85 -1.25
N ALA A 346 -2.20 8.34 -2.26
CA ALA A 346 -0.75 8.48 -2.42
C ALA A 346 0.04 8.00 -1.18
N GLU A 347 -0.45 6.94 -0.55
CA GLU A 347 0.30 6.20 0.47
C GLU A 347 1.52 5.56 -0.17
N GLU A 348 1.32 4.92 -1.30
CA GLU A 348 2.30 4.20 -2.11
C GLU A 348 3.45 5.11 -2.60
N GLU A 349 3.21 6.40 -2.74
CA GLU A 349 4.19 7.41 -3.10
C GLU A 349 4.82 8.11 -1.87
N GLY A 350 4.57 7.59 -0.66
CA GLY A 350 5.24 8.00 0.57
C GLY A 350 4.33 8.65 1.62
N LEU A 351 3.13 8.12 1.83
CA LEU A 351 2.15 8.55 2.85
C LEU A 351 1.68 9.99 2.64
N LEU A 352 1.56 10.44 1.38
CA LEU A 352 1.37 11.87 1.09
C LEU A 352 0.02 12.38 1.59
N GLY A 353 -1.06 11.61 1.38
CA GLY A 353 -2.41 12.00 1.78
C GLY A 353 -2.58 12.07 3.30
N SER A 354 -2.12 11.06 4.05
CA SER A 354 -2.21 11.06 5.52
C SER A 354 -1.32 12.12 6.16
N ARG A 355 -0.09 12.31 5.66
CA ARG A 355 0.82 13.36 6.14
C ARG A 355 0.27 14.76 5.90
N ALA A 356 -0.29 14.99 4.71
CA ALA A 356 -0.93 16.26 4.39
C ALA A 356 -2.15 16.50 5.28
N TYR A 357 -3.00 15.46 5.49
CA TYR A 357 -4.14 15.54 6.40
C TYR A 357 -3.71 15.90 7.83
N VAL A 358 -2.71 15.21 8.37
CA VAL A 358 -2.19 15.45 9.73
C VAL A 358 -1.65 16.88 9.84
N LYS A 359 -0.86 17.31 8.87
CA LYS A 359 -0.31 18.67 8.82
C LYS A 359 -1.41 19.73 8.76
N ASN A 360 -2.36 19.59 7.83
CA ASN A 360 -3.39 20.58 7.58
C ASN A 360 -4.44 20.65 8.71
N THR A 361 -4.67 19.53 9.42
CA THR A 361 -5.71 19.44 10.46
C THR A 361 -5.17 19.73 11.85
N PHE A 362 -3.97 19.25 12.19
CA PHE A 362 -3.48 19.22 13.57
C PHE A 362 -2.30 20.15 13.84
N MET A 363 -1.75 20.79 12.80
CA MET A 363 -0.63 21.72 12.97
C MET A 363 -1.03 23.12 12.50
N ASP A 364 -0.39 24.13 13.09
CA ASP A 364 -0.51 25.52 12.63
C ASP A 364 0.51 25.84 11.51
N ALA A 365 0.51 27.08 11.05
CA ALA A 365 1.41 27.55 9.99
C ALA A 365 2.92 27.44 10.37
N ASN A 366 3.23 27.35 11.65
CA ASN A 366 4.60 27.20 12.19
C ASN A 366 4.94 25.73 12.50
N ASN A 367 4.10 24.77 12.07
CA ASN A 367 4.19 23.35 12.40
C ASN A 367 4.14 23.07 13.92
N GLN A 368 3.39 23.87 14.67
CA GLN A 368 3.12 23.62 16.09
C GLN A 368 1.72 23.01 16.28
N PRO A 369 1.53 22.14 17.29
CA PRO A 369 0.23 21.56 17.59
C PRO A 369 -0.84 22.62 17.82
N ASN A 370 -1.98 22.53 17.10
CA ASN A 370 -3.11 23.42 17.22
C ASN A 370 -4.21 22.87 18.17
N ALA A 371 -5.36 23.55 18.27
CA ALA A 371 -6.45 23.13 19.14
C ALA A 371 -7.07 21.78 18.76
N ALA A 372 -7.08 21.41 17.47
CA ALA A 372 -7.58 20.11 17.02
C ALA A 372 -6.64 18.97 17.47
N HIS A 373 -5.33 19.21 17.48
CA HIS A 373 -4.35 18.26 18.00
C HIS A 373 -4.67 17.88 19.45
N GLN A 374 -5.04 18.85 20.31
CA GLN A 374 -5.36 18.59 21.72
C GLN A 374 -6.65 17.77 21.88
N LYS A 375 -7.58 17.83 20.92
CA LYS A 375 -8.86 17.12 20.94
C LYS A 375 -8.81 15.77 20.22
N PHE A 376 -7.66 15.36 19.69
CA PHE A 376 -7.49 14.09 19.01
C PHE A 376 -7.18 12.99 20.00
N SER A 377 -7.96 11.89 19.94
CA SER A 377 -7.80 10.75 20.84
C SER A 377 -6.82 9.73 20.28
N THR A 378 -7.13 9.12 19.13
CA THR A 378 -6.31 8.07 18.54
C THR A 378 -6.65 7.80 17.07
N TYR A 379 -5.71 7.17 16.36
CA TYR A 379 -5.88 6.64 15.01
C TYR A 379 -5.56 5.14 14.97
N PHE A 380 -6.43 4.35 14.35
CA PHE A 380 -6.21 2.92 14.09
C PHE A 380 -6.12 2.65 12.60
N ASN A 381 -5.08 1.97 12.18
CA ASN A 381 -4.73 1.67 10.79
C ASN A 381 -4.81 0.17 10.49
N ILE A 382 -5.19 -0.18 9.26
CA ILE A 382 -5.10 -1.52 8.68
C ILE A 382 -4.36 -1.42 7.34
N ASP A 383 -3.22 -2.12 7.24
CA ASP A 383 -2.39 -2.13 6.05
C ASP A 383 -1.32 -3.22 6.13
N ASN A 384 -1.74 -4.49 6.15
CA ASN A 384 -0.86 -5.66 6.09
C ASN A 384 -1.57 -6.85 5.43
N GLY A 385 -2.28 -6.59 4.33
CA GLY A 385 -2.94 -7.62 3.57
C GLY A 385 -4.32 -8.00 4.12
N THR A 386 -4.71 -9.25 3.89
CA THR A 386 -6.07 -9.76 4.12
C THR A 386 -6.22 -10.66 5.34
N GLY A 387 -5.11 -11.01 6.02
CA GLY A 387 -5.12 -11.96 7.12
C GLY A 387 -5.74 -11.39 8.40
N LYS A 388 -6.39 -12.25 9.20
CA LYS A 388 -7.08 -11.83 10.42
C LYS A 388 -6.18 -11.11 11.43
N ILE A 389 -6.77 -10.24 12.22
CA ILE A 389 -6.09 -9.59 13.35
C ILE A 389 -5.68 -10.65 14.38
N ARG A 390 -4.40 -10.63 14.77
CA ARG A 390 -3.82 -11.42 15.86
C ARG A 390 -3.55 -10.54 17.08
N GLY A 391 -3.51 -9.23 16.91
CA GLY A 391 -3.22 -8.27 17.96
C GLY A 391 -3.00 -6.85 17.46
N ILE A 392 -2.20 -6.07 18.22
CA ILE A 392 -1.92 -4.67 17.92
C ILE A 392 -0.51 -4.27 18.35
N TYR A 393 0.16 -3.43 17.55
CA TYR A 393 1.40 -2.75 17.90
C TYR A 393 1.09 -1.51 18.74
N ALA A 394 1.57 -1.47 19.97
CA ALA A 394 1.36 -0.33 20.87
C ALA A 394 2.37 0.81 20.66
N GLN A 395 3.27 0.71 19.69
CA GLN A 395 4.24 1.74 19.30
C GLN A 395 5.05 2.30 20.49
N GLY A 396 5.47 1.45 21.43
CA GLY A 396 6.17 1.84 22.65
C GLY A 396 5.29 2.48 23.74
N ASN A 397 3.99 2.62 23.52
CA ASN A 397 3.05 3.23 24.46
C ASN A 397 2.52 2.18 25.48
N THR A 398 3.18 2.09 26.62
CA THR A 398 2.84 1.09 27.67
C THR A 398 1.46 1.27 28.26
N ALA A 399 0.99 2.52 28.39
CA ALA A 399 -0.34 2.82 28.91
C ALA A 399 -1.44 2.38 27.92
N ALA A 400 -1.26 2.61 26.62
CA ALA A 400 -2.14 2.13 25.57
C ALA A 400 -2.15 0.60 25.49
N ALA A 401 -1.00 -0.06 25.67
CA ALA A 401 -0.90 -1.52 25.65
C ALA A 401 -1.79 -2.19 26.72
N ALA A 402 -1.83 -1.64 27.93
CA ALA A 402 -2.70 -2.13 29.00
C ALA A 402 -4.20 -2.02 28.63
N ILE A 403 -4.57 -0.93 27.95
CA ILE A 403 -5.94 -0.72 27.44
C ILE A 403 -6.28 -1.75 26.36
N PHE A 404 -5.38 -1.95 25.40
CA PHE A 404 -5.60 -2.87 24.27
C PHE A 404 -5.75 -4.33 24.71
N LYS A 405 -5.02 -4.78 25.73
CA LYS A 405 -5.22 -6.12 26.31
C LYS A 405 -6.67 -6.34 26.78
N THR A 406 -7.26 -5.33 27.41
CA THR A 406 -8.66 -5.39 27.84
C THR A 406 -9.61 -5.42 26.64
N TRP A 407 -9.35 -4.60 25.61
CA TRP A 407 -10.24 -4.50 24.44
C TRP A 407 -10.16 -5.71 23.51
N LEU A 408 -9.03 -6.42 23.46
CA LEU A 408 -8.87 -7.67 22.70
C LEU A 408 -9.52 -8.87 23.39
N ALA A 409 -9.69 -8.86 24.73
CA ALA A 409 -10.17 -10.01 25.49
C ALA A 409 -11.46 -10.63 24.93
N PRO A 410 -12.50 -9.88 24.47
CA PRO A 410 -13.70 -10.45 23.86
C PRO A 410 -13.49 -11.16 22.51
N PHE A 411 -12.28 -11.11 21.94
CA PHE A 411 -11.92 -11.67 20.64
C PHE A 411 -10.81 -12.72 20.74
N ASN A 412 -10.48 -13.17 21.95
CA ASN A 412 -9.51 -14.24 22.15
C ASN A 412 -9.93 -15.55 21.47
N ASP A 413 -11.24 -15.82 21.41
CA ASP A 413 -11.85 -16.95 20.69
C ASP A 413 -11.62 -16.86 19.17
N LEU A 414 -11.42 -15.65 18.64
CA LEU A 414 -11.09 -15.40 17.23
C LEU A 414 -9.58 -15.33 16.97
N GLY A 415 -8.75 -15.55 17.99
CA GLY A 415 -7.29 -15.57 17.90
C GLY A 415 -6.61 -14.20 18.00
N ALA A 416 -7.35 -13.15 18.37
CA ALA A 416 -6.83 -11.79 18.54
C ALA A 416 -6.53 -11.54 20.04
N LYS A 417 -5.24 -11.64 20.44
CA LYS A 417 -4.84 -11.51 21.86
C LYS A 417 -3.49 -10.85 22.10
N THR A 418 -2.66 -10.72 21.07
CA THR A 418 -1.27 -10.26 21.19
C THR A 418 -1.21 -8.74 21.27
N VAL A 419 -0.51 -8.19 22.25
CA VAL A 419 -0.17 -6.78 22.34
C VAL A 419 1.34 -6.65 22.46
N THR A 420 1.98 -6.05 21.48
CA THR A 420 3.44 -5.82 21.51
C THR A 420 3.77 -4.37 21.74
N LEU A 421 4.84 -4.10 22.48
CA LEU A 421 5.42 -2.75 22.62
C LEU A 421 6.30 -2.38 21.44
N SER A 422 6.58 -3.30 20.54
CA SER A 422 7.36 -3.03 19.33
C SER A 422 6.71 -1.95 18.47
N ASN A 423 7.55 -1.21 17.74
CA ASN A 423 7.08 -0.32 16.69
C ASN A 423 6.90 -1.12 15.39
N THR A 424 5.93 -0.70 14.61
CA THR A 424 5.86 -0.98 13.16
C THR A 424 5.86 0.34 12.40
N GLY A 425 6.14 0.31 11.11
CA GLY A 425 6.27 1.51 10.30
C GLY A 425 5.77 1.30 8.88
N SER A 426 6.15 2.21 8.00
CA SER A 426 5.89 2.17 6.55
C SER A 426 4.42 2.26 6.15
N THR A 427 3.53 2.78 6.99
CA THR A 427 2.13 3.03 6.68
C THR A 427 1.55 4.21 7.48
N ASP A 428 0.34 4.62 7.21
CA ASP A 428 -0.27 5.92 7.56
C ASP A 428 -0.31 6.26 9.05
N HIS A 429 -0.32 5.27 9.96
CA HIS A 429 -0.31 5.56 11.40
C HIS A 429 0.94 6.33 11.85
N ILE A 430 2.06 6.23 11.12
CA ILE A 430 3.28 6.97 11.45
C ILE A 430 3.16 8.47 11.17
N ALA A 431 2.24 8.88 10.31
CA ALA A 431 1.95 10.30 10.11
C ALA A 431 1.42 10.96 11.40
N PHE A 432 0.58 10.22 12.15
CA PHE A 432 0.04 10.64 13.44
C PHE A 432 1.09 10.50 14.54
N ASP A 433 1.72 9.34 14.66
CA ASP A 433 2.74 9.07 15.70
C ASP A 433 3.92 10.07 15.62
N GLY A 434 4.30 10.45 14.42
CA GLY A 434 5.38 11.41 14.16
C GLY A 434 5.16 12.84 14.68
N VAL A 435 3.90 13.20 14.98
CA VAL A 435 3.55 14.50 15.60
C VAL A 435 3.03 14.35 17.03
N GLY A 436 3.25 13.17 17.66
CA GLY A 436 2.87 12.89 19.04
C GLY A 436 1.38 12.58 19.24
N LEU A 437 0.65 12.28 18.17
CA LEU A 437 -0.72 11.77 18.23
C LEU A 437 -0.70 10.23 18.29
N PRO A 438 -1.54 9.60 19.15
CA PRO A 438 -1.58 8.14 19.24
C PRO A 438 -2.05 7.51 17.93
N GLY A 439 -1.14 6.90 17.17
CA GLY A 439 -1.40 6.17 15.94
C GLY A 439 -0.94 4.72 16.07
N PHE A 440 -1.81 3.77 15.72
CA PHE A 440 -1.56 2.34 15.93
C PHE A 440 -1.91 1.51 14.70
N GLN A 441 -1.16 0.42 14.50
CA GLN A 441 -1.37 -0.58 13.45
C GLN A 441 -1.70 -1.93 14.09
N PHE A 442 -2.69 -2.65 13.55
CA PHE A 442 -2.98 -4.01 14.00
C PHE A 442 -1.96 -5.02 13.48
N ILE A 443 -1.76 -6.11 14.23
CA ILE A 443 -0.99 -7.27 13.80
C ILE A 443 -1.95 -8.17 13.01
N GLN A 444 -1.66 -8.42 11.75
CA GLN A 444 -2.41 -9.31 10.88
C GLN A 444 -1.60 -10.55 10.53
N ASP A 445 -2.26 -11.70 10.34
CA ASP A 445 -1.60 -12.86 9.74
C ASP A 445 -1.06 -12.47 8.35
N PRO A 446 0.18 -12.86 8.00
CA PRO A 446 0.81 -12.41 6.75
C PRO A 446 0.14 -12.99 5.50
N ILE A 447 -0.50 -14.17 5.59
CA ILE A 447 -1.03 -14.94 4.46
C ILE A 447 0.06 -15.01 3.37
N GLU A 448 -0.16 -14.45 2.20
CA GLU A 448 0.82 -14.38 1.12
C GLU A 448 1.14 -12.93 0.71
N TYR A 449 0.90 -11.97 1.63
CA TYR A 449 1.08 -10.55 1.36
C TYR A 449 2.50 -10.25 0.87
N SER A 450 3.52 -10.62 1.64
CA SER A 450 4.92 -10.33 1.31
C SER A 450 5.51 -11.23 0.22
N THR A 451 4.94 -12.41 0.00
CA THR A 451 5.48 -13.40 -0.94
C THR A 451 4.89 -13.25 -2.34
N ARG A 452 3.61 -12.85 -2.46
CA ARG A 452 2.90 -12.89 -3.72
C ARG A 452 2.14 -11.59 -4.07
N THR A 453 1.32 -11.03 -3.16
CA THR A 453 0.36 -10.00 -3.54
C THR A 453 0.88 -8.57 -3.43
N HIS A 454 1.65 -8.22 -2.41
CA HIS A 454 2.14 -6.86 -2.16
C HIS A 454 2.84 -6.25 -3.38
N HIS A 455 2.24 -5.21 -3.97
CA HIS A 455 2.71 -4.47 -5.15
C HIS A 455 2.82 -5.30 -6.45
N SER A 456 1.99 -6.32 -6.63
CA SER A 456 2.10 -7.23 -7.77
C SER A 456 0.82 -7.33 -8.60
N ASN A 457 0.95 -7.94 -9.80
CA ASN A 457 -0.18 -8.30 -10.65
C ASN A 457 -1.10 -9.37 -10.05
N MET A 458 -0.65 -10.05 -8.97
CA MET A 458 -1.43 -11.05 -8.24
C MET A 458 -2.26 -10.44 -7.12
N ASP A 459 -2.21 -9.13 -6.92
CA ASP A 459 -3.01 -8.43 -5.93
C ASP A 459 -4.43 -8.18 -6.46
N VAL A 460 -5.24 -9.23 -6.45
CA VAL A 460 -6.59 -9.27 -6.99
C VAL A 460 -7.59 -9.84 -6.00
N TYR A 461 -8.88 -9.65 -6.27
CA TYR A 461 -9.99 -10.00 -5.38
C TYR A 461 -9.96 -11.45 -4.86
N ASP A 462 -9.54 -12.41 -5.69
CA ASP A 462 -9.49 -13.84 -5.31
C ASP A 462 -8.50 -14.17 -4.18
N HIS A 463 -7.58 -13.27 -3.88
CA HIS A 463 -6.65 -13.39 -2.75
C HIS A 463 -7.20 -12.83 -1.43
N LEU A 464 -8.44 -12.33 -1.40
CA LEU A 464 -9.08 -11.86 -0.18
C LEU A 464 -9.62 -12.99 0.68
N MET A 465 -9.37 -12.93 1.97
CA MET A 465 -9.82 -13.92 2.96
C MET A 465 -11.10 -13.43 3.65
N GLN A 466 -12.27 -13.81 3.13
CA GLN A 466 -13.57 -13.31 3.58
C GLN A 466 -13.77 -13.37 5.11
N GLU A 467 -13.52 -14.51 5.73
CA GLU A 467 -13.76 -14.68 7.17
C GLU A 467 -12.78 -13.86 8.02
N ASP A 468 -11.55 -13.68 7.52
CA ASP A 468 -10.55 -12.83 8.16
C ASP A 468 -10.97 -11.35 8.08
N LEU A 469 -11.46 -10.87 6.92
CA LEU A 469 -11.94 -9.50 6.76
C LEU A 469 -13.15 -9.18 7.63
N LYS A 470 -14.08 -10.13 7.80
CA LYS A 470 -15.21 -10.01 8.76
C LYS A 470 -14.70 -9.82 10.18
N GLN A 471 -13.72 -10.63 10.60
CA GLN A 471 -13.11 -10.54 11.92
C GLN A 471 -12.42 -9.18 12.10
N ILE A 472 -11.66 -8.71 11.11
CA ILE A 472 -10.96 -7.44 11.17
C ILE A 472 -11.97 -6.29 11.35
N ALA A 473 -13.01 -6.22 10.51
CA ALA A 473 -14.03 -5.16 10.58
C ALA A 473 -14.74 -5.12 11.93
N THR A 474 -15.02 -6.30 12.51
CA THR A 474 -15.65 -6.44 13.82
C THR A 474 -14.77 -5.90 14.94
N ILE A 475 -13.47 -6.22 14.90
CA ILE A 475 -12.51 -5.75 15.92
C ILE A 475 -12.26 -4.25 15.77
N VAL A 476 -12.07 -3.74 14.55
CA VAL A 476 -11.87 -2.31 14.29
C VAL A 476 -13.08 -1.49 14.79
N ALA A 477 -14.30 -1.92 14.47
CA ALA A 477 -15.53 -1.26 14.97
C ALA A 477 -15.56 -1.22 16.51
N THR A 478 -15.17 -2.32 17.16
CA THR A 478 -15.12 -2.39 18.62
C THR A 478 -14.05 -1.46 19.20
N PHE A 479 -12.86 -1.42 18.61
CA PHE A 479 -11.78 -0.53 19.04
C PHE A 479 -12.16 0.94 18.90
N ALA A 480 -12.75 1.32 17.76
CA ALA A 480 -13.22 2.68 17.51
C ALA A 480 -14.28 3.11 18.54
N LEU A 481 -15.25 2.24 18.83
CA LEU A 481 -16.28 2.50 19.83
C LEU A 481 -15.71 2.54 21.25
N ASN A 482 -14.84 1.61 21.61
CA ASN A 482 -14.18 1.62 22.92
C ASN A 482 -13.43 2.95 23.12
N ALA A 483 -12.66 3.39 22.15
CA ALA A 483 -11.94 4.67 22.23
C ALA A 483 -12.89 5.87 22.32
N ALA A 484 -14.01 5.83 21.57
CA ALA A 484 -15.00 6.89 21.59
C ALA A 484 -15.81 6.96 22.89
N GLN A 485 -15.95 5.85 23.63
CA GLN A 485 -16.70 5.76 24.90
C GLN A 485 -15.82 6.02 26.14
N GLN A 486 -14.48 6.12 26.02
CA GLN A 486 -13.61 6.39 27.16
C GLN A 486 -13.94 7.74 27.82
N THR A 487 -13.65 7.85 29.14
CA THR A 487 -13.76 9.13 29.85
C THR A 487 -12.64 10.09 29.41
N ASN A 488 -11.43 9.57 29.27
CA ASN A 488 -10.25 10.34 28.88
C ASN A 488 -9.84 10.05 27.43
N LEU A 489 -9.07 10.93 26.82
CA LEU A 489 -8.35 10.66 25.57
C LEU A 489 -7.40 9.45 25.75
N MET A 490 -7.07 8.78 24.66
CA MET A 490 -6.04 7.76 24.67
C MET A 490 -4.70 8.35 25.15
N PRO A 491 -3.96 7.60 25.98
CA PRO A 491 -2.68 8.11 26.50
C PRO A 491 -1.69 8.37 25.38
N ARG A 492 -0.99 9.48 25.47
CA ARG A 492 0.15 9.82 24.62
C ARG A 492 1.44 9.26 25.22
N LYS A 493 2.47 9.11 24.40
CA LYS A 493 3.83 8.73 24.87
C LYS A 493 4.46 9.83 25.70
#